data_13c0fcf079ffef0a07261d20665cfdfd
#
_entry.id   13c0fcf079ffef0a07261d20665cfdfd
#
_cell.length_a   1.000
_cell.length_b   1.000
_cell.length_c   1.000
_cell.angle_alpha   90.00
_cell.angle_beta   90.00
_cell.angle_gamma   90.00
#
_symmetry.space_group_name_H-M   'P 1'
#
loop_
_entity.id
_entity.type
_entity.pdbx_description
1 polymer ?
#
loop_
_entity_poly.entity_id
_entity_poly.type
_entity_poly.pdbx_seq_one_letter_code
_entity_poly.pdbx_strand_id
1 'polypeptide(L)'
;MKNRYFLLLALAGMLSACHPKADPLIGTWTVSKVNVQFDEQRSTPELVKQVGEMEKQNIITISNDSTLTFKGLEEEWQGRISLRSDGTILHEGIIFGIWKNGEIVTSNGSPLGEVVVTYKQE
;
A
#
# COMPACT_ATOMS: atom_id res chain seq x y z
N MET A 1 12.83 -30.74 -29.95
CA MET A 1 14.04 -30.11 -29.47
C MET A 1 13.83 -28.70 -28.92
N LYS A 2 13.24 -27.85 -29.68
CA LYS A 2 13.00 -26.48 -29.25
C LYS A 2 12.08 -26.42 -28.05
N ASN A 3 11.18 -27.37 -27.94
CA ASN A 3 10.19 -27.37 -26.82
C ASN A 3 10.87 -27.54 -25.47
N ARG A 4 12.02 -28.17 -25.43
CA ARG A 4 12.75 -28.35 -24.17
C ARG A 4 13.22 -27.03 -23.60
N TYR A 5 13.64 -26.14 -24.45
CA TYR A 5 14.12 -24.85 -24.00
C TYR A 5 12.98 -24.01 -23.48
N PHE A 6 11.80 -24.11 -24.10
CA PHE A 6 10.63 -23.41 -23.61
C PHE A 6 10.20 -23.92 -22.26
N LEU A 7 10.28 -25.23 -22.04
CA LEU A 7 9.94 -25.80 -20.75
C LEU A 7 10.85 -25.30 -19.64
N LEU A 8 12.15 -25.21 -19.93
CA LEU A 8 13.10 -24.69 -18.96
C LEU A 8 12.81 -23.24 -18.61
N LEU A 9 12.49 -22.43 -19.60
CA LEU A 9 12.15 -21.04 -19.37
C LEU A 9 10.87 -20.92 -18.53
N ALA A 10 9.89 -21.77 -18.80
CA ALA A 10 8.67 -21.77 -18.02
C ALA A 10 8.93 -22.10 -16.56
N LEU A 11 9.81 -23.06 -16.31
CA LEU A 11 10.18 -23.42 -14.95
C LEU A 11 10.87 -22.27 -14.24
N ALA A 12 11.77 -21.58 -14.93
CA ALA A 12 12.43 -20.42 -14.34
C ALA A 12 11.44 -19.33 -13.98
N GLY A 13 10.45 -19.11 -14.85
CA GLY A 13 9.38 -18.16 -14.58
C GLY A 13 8.53 -18.54 -13.37
N MET A 14 8.23 -19.83 -13.26
CA MET A 14 7.46 -20.33 -12.12
C MET A 14 8.22 -20.16 -10.80
N LEU A 15 9.52 -20.40 -10.82
CA LEU A 15 10.34 -20.20 -9.63
C LEU A 15 10.32 -18.75 -9.19
N SER A 16 10.37 -17.83 -10.13
CA SER A 16 10.29 -16.41 -9.81
C SER A 16 8.94 -16.07 -9.21
N ALA A 17 7.87 -16.69 -9.70
CA ALA A 17 6.52 -16.45 -9.21
C ALA A 17 6.30 -17.02 -7.80
N CYS A 18 7.11 -17.98 -7.38
CA CYS A 18 6.97 -18.59 -6.07
C CYS A 18 7.54 -17.73 -4.94
N HIS A 19 8.28 -16.72 -5.24
CA HIS A 19 8.84 -15.85 -4.21
C HIS A 19 7.79 -14.89 -3.70
N PRO A 20 7.64 -14.79 -2.34
CA PRO A 20 6.71 -13.82 -1.76
C PRO A 20 7.30 -12.43 -1.95
N LYS A 21 6.89 -11.75 -2.99
CA LYS A 21 7.42 -10.45 -3.34
C LYS A 21 6.32 -9.43 -3.43
N ALA A 22 6.74 -8.17 -3.48
CA ALA A 22 5.84 -7.06 -3.68
C ALA A 22 5.46 -6.87 -5.16
N ASP A 23 5.66 -7.89 -6.02
CA ASP A 23 5.43 -7.77 -7.46
C ASP A 23 4.05 -7.20 -7.83
N PRO A 24 2.94 -7.69 -7.24
CA PRO A 24 1.65 -7.11 -7.56
C PRO A 24 1.49 -5.68 -7.06
N LEU A 25 2.40 -5.23 -6.19
CA LEU A 25 2.35 -3.89 -5.62
C LEU A 25 3.21 -2.89 -6.38
N ILE A 26 4.06 -3.35 -7.29
CA ILE A 26 4.98 -2.47 -8.01
C ILE A 26 4.20 -1.43 -8.82
N GLY A 27 4.57 -0.17 -8.64
CA GLY A 27 3.94 0.93 -9.36
C GLY A 27 3.64 2.10 -8.45
N THR A 28 2.83 3.00 -8.97
CA THR A 28 2.41 4.20 -8.25
C THR A 28 0.96 4.05 -7.82
N TRP A 29 0.69 4.41 -6.58
CA TRP A 29 -0.63 4.29 -5.97
C TRP A 29 -1.10 5.65 -5.50
N THR A 30 -2.30 6.01 -5.87
CA THR A 30 -2.91 7.28 -5.47
C THR A 30 -4.19 7.02 -4.68
N VAL A 31 -4.59 8.01 -3.90
CA VAL A 31 -5.74 7.87 -3.02
C VAL A 31 -7.03 7.87 -3.82
N SER A 32 -7.86 6.84 -3.62
CA SER A 32 -9.19 6.77 -4.22
C SER A 32 -10.28 7.10 -3.22
N LYS A 33 -10.03 6.88 -1.94
CA LYS A 33 -11.04 7.08 -0.91
C LYS A 33 -10.38 7.36 0.44
N VAL A 34 -10.92 8.31 1.18
CA VAL A 34 -10.53 8.58 2.56
C VAL A 34 -11.77 8.51 3.43
N ASN A 35 -11.69 7.75 4.51
CA ASN A 35 -12.74 7.66 5.49
C ASN A 35 -12.19 8.10 6.84
N VAL A 36 -12.66 9.24 7.33
CA VAL A 36 -12.25 9.80 8.61
C VAL A 36 -13.35 9.54 9.62
N GLN A 37 -13.04 8.75 10.66
CA GLN A 37 -13.98 8.37 11.69
C GLN A 37 -13.54 8.95 13.02
N PHE A 38 -13.71 10.24 13.18
CA PHE A 38 -13.37 10.95 14.40
C PHE A 38 -14.56 11.05 15.33
N ASP A 39 -14.26 11.07 16.64
CA ASP A 39 -15.25 11.29 17.68
C ASP A 39 -15.82 12.70 17.56
N GLU A 40 -17.13 12.81 17.43
CA GLU A 40 -17.81 14.10 17.28
C GLU A 40 -17.58 15.04 18.46
N GLN A 41 -17.32 14.49 19.63
CA GLN A 41 -17.06 15.30 20.82
C GLN A 41 -15.65 15.86 20.87
N ARG A 42 -14.73 15.28 20.08
CA ARG A 42 -13.31 15.65 20.09
C ARG A 42 -12.86 16.30 18.81
N SER A 43 -13.71 16.39 17.84
CA SER A 43 -13.37 16.97 16.55
C SER A 43 -14.54 17.77 15.99
N THR A 44 -14.25 18.54 14.96
CA THR A 44 -15.27 19.32 14.25
C THR A 44 -15.38 18.81 12.83
N PRO A 45 -16.53 19.04 12.16
CA PRO A 45 -16.67 18.68 10.75
C PRO A 45 -15.60 19.31 9.87
N GLU A 46 -15.12 20.49 10.22
CA GLU A 46 -14.07 21.18 9.48
C GLU A 46 -12.73 20.46 9.60
N LEU A 47 -12.42 19.96 10.80
CA LEU A 47 -11.20 19.19 11.01
C LEU A 47 -11.24 17.89 10.22
N VAL A 48 -12.39 17.20 10.25
CA VAL A 48 -12.57 15.96 9.48
C VAL A 48 -12.33 16.21 8.00
N LYS A 49 -12.90 17.29 7.47
CA LYS A 49 -12.72 17.66 6.07
C LYS A 49 -11.26 17.98 5.77
N GLN A 50 -10.61 18.72 6.64
CA GLN A 50 -9.22 19.11 6.48
C GLN A 50 -8.30 17.88 6.44
N VAL A 51 -8.49 16.95 7.36
CA VAL A 51 -7.72 15.71 7.40
C VAL A 51 -7.95 14.90 6.12
N GLY A 52 -9.20 14.80 5.68
CA GLY A 52 -9.53 14.09 4.45
C GLY A 52 -8.81 14.70 3.23
N GLU A 53 -8.79 16.02 3.13
CA GLU A 53 -8.13 16.70 2.02
C GLU A 53 -6.61 16.50 2.07
N MET A 54 -6.02 16.48 3.27
CA MET A 54 -4.59 16.21 3.43
C MET A 54 -4.24 14.80 2.98
N GLU A 55 -5.03 13.83 3.41
CA GLU A 55 -4.76 12.42 3.08
C GLU A 55 -4.92 12.15 1.58
N LYS A 56 -5.74 12.90 0.89
CA LYS A 56 -5.90 12.75 -0.55
C LYS A 56 -4.64 13.09 -1.35
N GLN A 57 -3.70 13.78 -0.72
CA GLN A 57 -2.43 14.15 -1.37
C GLN A 57 -1.39 13.04 -1.31
N ASN A 58 -1.68 11.97 -0.58
CA ASN A 58 -0.72 10.89 -0.39
C ASN A 58 -0.45 10.14 -1.70
N ILE A 59 0.81 9.83 -1.93
CA ILE A 59 1.24 9.03 -3.07
C ILE A 59 2.18 7.96 -2.56
N ILE A 60 1.95 6.72 -2.99
CA ILE A 60 2.81 5.58 -2.67
C ILE A 60 3.44 5.12 -3.97
N THR A 61 4.75 4.95 -3.96
CA THR A 61 5.48 4.38 -5.08
C THR A 61 6.23 3.15 -4.58
N ILE A 62 6.03 2.01 -5.24
CA ILE A 62 6.69 0.77 -4.88
C ILE A 62 7.54 0.32 -6.05
N SER A 63 8.83 0.16 -5.79
CA SER A 63 9.79 -0.22 -6.81
C SER A 63 9.99 -1.72 -6.85
N ASN A 64 10.69 -2.19 -7.90
CA ASN A 64 10.90 -3.62 -8.11
C ASN A 64 11.82 -4.28 -7.07
N ASP A 65 12.52 -3.49 -6.25
CA ASP A 65 13.33 -4.02 -5.15
C ASP A 65 12.58 -4.02 -3.82
N SER A 66 11.25 -3.87 -3.87
CA SER A 66 10.37 -3.85 -2.70
C SER A 66 10.59 -2.65 -1.79
N THR A 67 11.04 -1.54 -2.35
CA THR A 67 11.13 -0.28 -1.63
C THR A 67 9.86 0.52 -1.83
N LEU A 68 9.25 0.93 -0.73
CA LEU A 68 8.08 1.78 -0.73
C LEU A 68 8.50 3.20 -0.40
N THR A 69 8.08 4.15 -1.23
CA THR A 69 8.26 5.56 -0.98
C THR A 69 6.89 6.17 -0.72
N PHE A 70 6.75 6.77 0.44
CA PHE A 70 5.51 7.45 0.82
C PHE A 70 5.74 8.95 0.76
N LYS A 71 4.84 9.65 0.10
CA LYS A 71 4.89 11.09 -0.01
C LYS A 71 3.51 11.68 0.28
N GLY A 72 3.40 12.38 1.39
CA GLY A 72 2.20 13.11 1.76
C GLY A 72 2.46 14.60 1.74
N LEU A 73 1.49 15.37 2.21
CA LEU A 73 1.59 16.82 2.23
C LEU A 73 2.70 17.30 3.16
N GLU A 74 2.82 16.68 4.34
CA GLU A 74 3.79 17.08 5.36
C GLU A 74 4.78 15.98 5.71
N GLU A 75 4.71 14.84 5.04
CA GLU A 75 5.47 13.67 5.41
C GLU A 75 6.03 12.99 4.17
N GLU A 76 7.27 12.57 4.27
CA GLU A 76 7.92 11.79 3.22
C GLU A 76 8.88 10.81 3.87
N TRP A 77 8.76 9.53 3.51
CA TRP A 77 9.66 8.51 4.01
C TRP A 77 9.77 7.36 3.03
N GLN A 78 10.74 6.52 3.24
CA GLN A 78 11.07 5.41 2.36
C GLN A 78 11.51 4.22 3.19
N GLY A 79 11.12 3.04 2.78
CA GLY A 79 11.51 1.83 3.49
C GLY A 79 11.20 0.58 2.69
N ARG A 80 11.74 -0.54 3.14
CA ARG A 80 11.46 -1.82 2.51
C ARG A 80 10.18 -2.42 3.04
N ILE A 81 9.46 -3.08 2.16
CA ILE A 81 8.22 -3.75 2.51
C ILE A 81 8.25 -5.21 2.11
N SER A 82 7.38 -5.97 2.72
CA SER A 82 7.11 -7.35 2.34
C SER A 82 5.61 -7.56 2.29
N LEU A 83 5.20 -8.48 1.42
CA LEU A 83 3.78 -8.84 1.26
C LEU A 83 3.58 -10.25 1.78
N ARG A 84 2.67 -10.41 2.73
CA ARG A 84 2.32 -11.71 3.27
C ARG A 84 1.27 -12.37 2.37
N SER A 85 1.13 -13.68 2.52
CA SER A 85 0.16 -14.44 1.73
C SER A 85 -1.29 -14.01 1.96
N ASP A 86 -1.58 -13.42 3.12
CA ASP A 86 -2.91 -12.93 3.44
C ASP A 86 -3.17 -11.49 2.94
N GLY A 87 -2.21 -10.89 2.26
CA GLY A 87 -2.34 -9.54 1.75
C GLY A 87 -1.80 -8.45 2.67
N THR A 88 -1.33 -8.82 3.85
CA THR A 88 -0.77 -7.83 4.78
C THR A 88 0.56 -7.31 4.26
N ILE A 89 0.71 -5.99 4.22
CA ILE A 89 1.94 -5.32 3.82
C ILE A 89 2.67 -4.89 5.08
N LEU A 90 3.92 -5.36 5.22
CA LEU A 90 4.74 -5.04 6.38
C LEU A 90 5.87 -4.10 5.99
N HIS A 91 6.13 -3.14 6.84
CA HIS A 91 7.28 -2.24 6.75
C HIS A 91 8.11 -2.43 8.01
N GLU A 92 9.28 -3.02 7.86
CA GLU A 92 10.16 -3.33 8.99
C GLU A 92 9.45 -4.10 10.11
N GLY A 93 8.61 -5.05 9.73
CA GLY A 93 7.88 -5.87 10.69
C GLY A 93 6.61 -5.25 11.24
N ILE A 94 6.31 -4.02 10.85
CA ILE A 94 5.11 -3.31 11.31
C ILE A 94 4.11 -3.27 10.17
N ILE A 95 2.83 -3.48 10.48
CA ILE A 95 1.79 -3.47 9.47
C ILE A 95 1.63 -2.07 8.90
N PHE A 96 1.86 -1.95 7.60
CA PHE A 96 1.61 -0.71 6.87
C PHE A 96 0.17 -0.64 6.37
N GLY A 97 -0.33 -1.73 5.84
CA GLY A 97 -1.67 -1.79 5.28
C GLY A 97 -1.99 -3.17 4.75
N ILE A 98 -3.08 -3.27 4.02
CA ILE A 98 -3.55 -4.53 3.44
C ILE A 98 -3.80 -4.33 1.95
N TRP A 99 -3.29 -5.28 1.15
CA TRP A 99 -3.58 -5.34 -0.28
C TRP A 99 -4.73 -6.31 -0.49
N LYS A 100 -5.82 -5.81 -1.08
CA LYS A 100 -7.01 -6.63 -1.30
C LYS A 100 -7.78 -6.08 -2.49
N ASN A 101 -8.19 -6.97 -3.39
CA ASN A 101 -9.00 -6.61 -4.55
C ASN A 101 -8.37 -5.50 -5.40
N GLY A 102 -7.04 -5.52 -5.53
CA GLY A 102 -6.33 -4.53 -6.34
C GLY A 102 -6.18 -3.17 -5.68
N GLU A 103 -6.48 -3.07 -4.40
CA GLU A 103 -6.36 -1.83 -3.65
C GLU A 103 -5.47 -2.02 -2.43
N ILE A 104 -4.85 -0.92 -1.99
CA ILE A 104 -4.13 -0.90 -0.71
C ILE A 104 -4.96 -0.08 0.25
N VAL A 105 -5.23 -0.65 1.43
CA VAL A 105 -5.99 0.02 2.48
C VAL A 105 -5.10 0.19 3.69
N THR A 106 -4.96 1.42 4.16
CA THR A 106 -4.21 1.73 5.38
C THR A 106 -5.16 2.27 6.43
N SER A 107 -4.82 2.03 7.70
CA SER A 107 -5.61 2.49 8.82
C SER A 107 -4.68 3.08 9.86
N ASN A 108 -4.95 4.32 10.25
CA ASN A 108 -4.16 5.01 11.25
C ASN A 108 -5.07 5.50 12.36
N GLY A 109 -4.75 5.10 13.60
CA GLY A 109 -5.47 5.54 14.77
C GLY A 109 -4.85 6.79 15.38
N SER A 110 -5.66 7.58 16.04
CA SER A 110 -5.25 8.75 16.80
C SER A 110 -6.19 8.90 17.99
N PRO A 111 -5.86 9.79 18.96
CA PRO A 111 -6.80 10.06 20.06
C PRO A 111 -8.17 10.56 19.60
N LEU A 112 -8.25 11.11 18.41
CA LEU A 112 -9.51 11.61 17.84
C LEU A 112 -10.34 10.52 17.18
N GLY A 113 -9.71 9.43 16.76
CA GLY A 113 -10.38 8.35 16.04
C GLY A 113 -9.47 7.71 15.00
N GLU A 114 -10.06 7.24 13.92
CA GLU A 114 -9.36 6.45 12.92
C GLU A 114 -9.49 7.08 11.54
N VAL A 115 -8.41 6.98 10.76
CA VAL A 115 -8.40 7.43 9.37
C VAL A 115 -8.06 6.23 8.50
N VAL A 116 -8.97 5.87 7.60
CA VAL A 116 -8.79 4.76 6.66
C VAL A 116 -8.61 5.34 5.27
N VAL A 117 -7.49 5.00 4.62
CA VAL A 117 -7.18 5.50 3.29
C VAL A 117 -7.07 4.33 2.33
N THR A 118 -7.77 4.42 1.21
CA THR A 118 -7.74 3.42 0.15
C THR A 118 -6.98 3.98 -1.04
N TYR A 119 -6.02 3.20 -1.54
CA TYR A 119 -5.18 3.58 -2.67
C TYR A 119 -5.47 2.67 -3.85
N LYS A 120 -5.45 3.25 -5.03
CA LYS A 120 -5.55 2.51 -6.29
C LYS A 120 -4.29 2.69 -7.11
N GLN A 121 -3.91 1.64 -7.81
CA GLN A 121 -2.76 1.66 -8.70
C GLN A 121 -3.10 2.45 -9.95
N GLU A 122 -2.19 3.31 -10.33
CA GLU A 122 -2.30 4.06 -11.57
C GLU A 122 -2.05 3.21 -12.80
#